data_44d0812ae70b79aaab9f492780ae2edd
#
_entry.id   44d0812ae70b79aaab9f492780ae2edd
#
_cell.length_a   1.000
_cell.length_b   1.000
_cell.length_c   1.000
_cell.angle_alpha   90.00
_cell.angle_beta   90.00
_cell.angle_gamma   90.00
#
_symmetry.space_group_name_H-M   'P 1'
#
loop_
_entity.id
_entity.type
_entity.pdbx_description
1 polymer ?
#
loop_
_entity_poly.entity_id
_entity_poly.type
_entity_poly.pdbx_seq_one_letter_code
_entity_poly.pdbx_strand_id
1 'polypeptide(L)'
;MKRVTGIAIAAAALFLSLQVGSAQQASSLRFNATTANDLRTWDQFVTAQERSGALRVTQLEQDPSLPSRTIERLQQYHQGIPVWGAEVVRDLDGGVPMSIFGDVLAPLDLDARPAVTADAARQTFLSSVASATLLRPVNLVVFRLQTGEPRLAYMSVVAGTNQVFRVFIDAASGAELQRYSLLQTQSAIGSGRGLVGDTKKLSVRPQAGAFVTDDRLRPPVLMTFDMRGNLTRAVNVLVGAPLSLSDLATDTDNDWTDVAAVDAHAHVGWIYDYYFKRHGRRGLDNRDRPLISLINGISQQGALSLPPEDFGFFAVNAFWCDVCGPNGVGTMYFGNGFPQPLTDQLGRNWSYLAGSLDVVGHELTHGVISSSSNLIPGNEPGALNEAFADMMGTAAEFFFQVPGTGIGQADYLIAEDSVRSRVGGLSGIRSLAAPTVFGDPDHYSIRFTGPDDDGGVHINSTIPSHAYYLSIEGGRNRVSGITVQGVGVANREQIEKSFYRAFTFLLPASANFSTARAATIQAARDLYGANSAAANSITQAWTAVGVN
;
A
#
# COMPACT_ATOMS: atom_id res chain seq x y z
N MET A 1 1.16 -13.63 -76.47
CA MET A 1 -0.15 -13.20 -77.01
C MET A 1 -1.26 -13.71 -76.14
N LYS A 2 -2.16 -12.86 -75.83
CA LYS A 2 -3.47 -12.88 -75.13
C LYS A 2 -3.41 -12.33 -73.71
N ARG A 3 -3.85 -11.09 -73.62
CA ARG A 3 -4.31 -10.39 -72.43
C ARG A 3 -5.62 -11.02 -71.97
N VAL A 4 -5.79 -11.15 -70.66
CA VAL A 4 -7.10 -11.30 -70.02
C VAL A 4 -7.19 -10.22 -68.92
N THR A 5 -8.08 -9.32 -69.11
CA THR A 5 -8.54 -8.27 -68.24
C THR A 5 -9.38 -8.86 -67.11
N GLY A 6 -8.99 -8.63 -65.88
CA GLY A 6 -9.74 -8.97 -64.66
C GLY A 6 -10.30 -7.70 -64.04
N ILE A 7 -11.61 -7.69 -63.89
CA ILE A 7 -12.44 -6.63 -63.31
C ILE A 7 -12.22 -6.57 -61.79
N ALA A 8 -11.84 -5.42 -61.29
CA ALA A 8 -11.78 -5.15 -59.85
C ALA A 8 -13.17 -4.69 -59.36
N ILE A 9 -13.78 -5.47 -58.49
CA ILE A 9 -14.97 -5.09 -57.73
C ILE A 9 -14.51 -4.41 -56.46
N ALA A 10 -14.74 -3.10 -56.38
CA ALA A 10 -14.53 -2.31 -55.19
C ALA A 10 -15.69 -2.55 -54.20
N ALA A 11 -15.44 -3.25 -53.10
CA ALA A 11 -16.35 -3.33 -51.98
C ALA A 11 -16.10 -2.11 -51.07
N ALA A 12 -17.02 -1.16 -51.10
CA ALA A 12 -17.03 -0.04 -50.14
C ALA A 12 -17.51 -0.55 -48.79
N ALA A 13 -16.56 -0.76 -47.84
CA ALA A 13 -16.89 -1.01 -46.46
C ALA A 13 -17.22 0.34 -45.80
N LEU A 14 -18.49 0.53 -45.46
CA LEU A 14 -18.94 1.64 -44.60
C LEU A 14 -18.43 1.38 -43.16
N PHE A 15 -17.36 2.04 -42.75
CA PHE A 15 -17.00 2.13 -41.34
C PHE A 15 -17.94 3.14 -40.68
N LEU A 16 -18.95 2.65 -39.96
CA LEU A 16 -19.64 3.41 -38.92
C LEU A 16 -18.63 3.55 -37.77
N SER A 17 -17.97 4.69 -37.69
CA SER A 17 -17.24 5.09 -36.49
C SER A 17 -18.28 5.42 -35.39
N LEU A 18 -18.50 4.47 -34.47
CA LEU A 18 -19.07 4.77 -33.19
C LEU A 18 -18.04 5.69 -32.46
N GLN A 19 -18.32 6.97 -32.47
CA GLN A 19 -17.70 7.88 -31.54
C GLN A 19 -18.17 7.48 -30.14
N VAL A 20 -17.36 6.68 -29.44
CA VAL A 20 -17.42 6.57 -27.98
C VAL A 20 -17.04 7.95 -27.47
N GLY A 21 -18.02 8.73 -27.04
CA GLY A 21 -17.79 10.00 -26.41
C GLY A 21 -16.84 9.78 -25.22
N SER A 22 -15.68 10.40 -25.27
CA SER A 22 -14.77 10.44 -24.12
C SER A 22 -15.55 11.07 -22.98
N ALA A 23 -15.82 10.31 -21.91
CA ALA A 23 -16.39 10.84 -20.69
C ALA A 23 -15.48 11.97 -20.20
N GLN A 24 -16.00 13.18 -20.17
CA GLN A 24 -15.26 14.36 -19.79
C GLN A 24 -15.02 14.28 -18.28
N GLN A 25 -13.78 14.04 -17.88
CA GLN A 25 -13.37 14.05 -16.48
C GLN A 25 -13.64 15.45 -15.91
N ALA A 26 -14.63 15.56 -15.02
CA ALA A 26 -14.92 16.84 -14.37
C ALA A 26 -13.73 17.22 -13.47
N SER A 27 -13.06 18.32 -13.78
CA SER A 27 -11.98 18.83 -12.95
C SER A 27 -12.54 19.29 -11.61
N SER A 28 -11.94 18.81 -10.51
CA SER A 28 -12.21 19.30 -9.17
C SER A 28 -11.47 20.63 -8.95
N LEU A 29 -12.18 21.61 -8.42
CA LEU A 29 -11.62 22.86 -7.93
C LEU A 29 -11.47 22.75 -6.42
N ARG A 30 -10.27 22.43 -5.97
CA ARG A 30 -9.94 22.40 -4.53
C ARG A 30 -9.13 23.61 -4.16
N PHE A 31 -9.52 24.28 -3.08
CA PHE A 31 -8.85 25.48 -2.61
C PHE A 31 -8.81 25.57 -1.08
N ASN A 32 -7.72 26.16 -0.59
CA ASN A 32 -7.44 26.40 0.83
C ASN A 32 -6.94 27.85 0.92
N ALA A 33 -7.86 28.81 1.04
CA ALA A 33 -7.53 30.22 1.07
C ALA A 33 -7.37 30.70 2.51
N THR A 34 -6.15 31.09 2.87
CA THR A 34 -5.78 31.64 4.18
C THR A 34 -4.92 32.92 4.05
N THR A 35 -4.44 33.23 2.84
CA THR A 35 -3.72 34.48 2.56
C THR A 35 -4.67 35.55 2.05
N ALA A 36 -4.36 36.82 2.28
CA ALA A 36 -5.22 37.94 1.87
C ALA A 36 -5.50 37.98 0.35
N ASN A 37 -4.57 37.48 -0.48
CA ASN A 37 -4.75 37.42 -1.92
C ASN A 37 -5.68 36.28 -2.32
N ASP A 38 -5.46 35.08 -1.75
CA ASP A 38 -6.28 33.90 -2.02
C ASP A 38 -7.71 34.13 -1.52
N LEU A 39 -7.87 34.73 -0.32
CA LEU A 39 -9.17 35.05 0.25
C LEU A 39 -9.99 35.96 -0.67
N ARG A 40 -9.38 37.02 -1.23
CA ARG A 40 -10.10 37.90 -2.18
C ARG A 40 -10.52 37.15 -3.44
N THR A 41 -9.64 36.32 -3.98
CA THR A 41 -9.93 35.57 -5.21
C THR A 41 -11.05 34.57 -5.00
N TRP A 42 -10.95 33.77 -3.93
CA TRP A 42 -11.92 32.72 -3.68
C TRP A 42 -13.24 33.24 -3.10
N ASP A 43 -13.23 34.31 -2.32
CA ASP A 43 -14.48 34.95 -1.87
C ASP A 43 -15.28 35.56 -3.03
N GLN A 44 -14.59 36.18 -4.01
CA GLN A 44 -15.24 36.63 -5.24
C GLN A 44 -15.85 35.47 -6.02
N PHE A 45 -15.12 34.34 -6.13
CA PHE A 45 -15.63 33.13 -6.76
C PHE A 45 -16.86 32.59 -6.04
N VAL A 46 -16.79 32.39 -4.71
CA VAL A 46 -17.90 31.89 -3.89
C VAL A 46 -19.12 32.80 -4.04
N THR A 47 -18.94 34.10 -3.89
CA THR A 47 -20.02 35.09 -4.02
C THR A 47 -20.65 35.08 -5.41
N ALA A 48 -19.88 34.90 -6.47
CA ALA A 48 -20.41 34.78 -7.83
C ALA A 48 -21.25 33.49 -8.00
N GLN A 49 -20.77 32.37 -7.44
CA GLN A 49 -21.49 31.10 -7.48
C GLN A 49 -22.78 31.13 -6.62
N GLU A 50 -22.79 31.86 -5.49
CA GLU A 50 -24.01 32.08 -4.71
C GLU A 50 -25.05 32.89 -5.50
N ARG A 51 -24.64 33.98 -6.15
CA ARG A 51 -25.54 34.80 -6.97
C ARG A 51 -26.15 34.04 -8.15
N SER A 52 -25.42 33.08 -8.72
CA SER A 52 -25.92 32.21 -9.80
C SER A 52 -26.81 31.08 -9.27
N GLY A 53 -26.82 30.83 -7.97
CA GLY A 53 -27.50 29.71 -7.34
C GLY A 53 -26.77 28.37 -7.46
N ALA A 54 -25.55 28.38 -7.97
CA ALA A 54 -24.70 27.21 -8.08
C ALA A 54 -24.07 26.81 -6.73
N LEU A 55 -23.90 27.76 -5.80
CA LEU A 55 -23.65 27.51 -4.38
C LEU A 55 -24.81 28.06 -3.55
N ARG A 56 -25.19 27.35 -2.51
CA ARG A 56 -26.24 27.79 -1.57
C ARG A 56 -25.81 27.51 -0.15
N VAL A 57 -25.98 28.50 0.73
CA VAL A 57 -25.76 28.31 2.17
C VAL A 57 -26.74 27.27 2.69
N THR A 58 -26.22 26.21 3.27
CA THR A 58 -27.00 25.10 3.87
C THR A 58 -26.90 25.09 5.38
N GLN A 59 -25.85 25.73 5.93
CA GLN A 59 -25.62 25.80 7.36
C GLN A 59 -24.90 27.11 7.70
N LEU A 60 -25.31 27.74 8.78
CA LEU A 60 -24.69 28.93 9.37
C LEU A 60 -24.58 28.70 10.87
N GLU A 61 -23.39 28.66 11.40
CA GLU A 61 -23.12 28.40 12.80
C GLU A 61 -22.13 29.41 13.37
N GLN A 62 -22.33 29.79 14.64
CA GLN A 62 -21.33 30.56 15.37
C GLN A 62 -20.24 29.60 15.90
N ASP A 63 -18.97 29.96 15.75
CA ASP A 63 -17.87 29.16 16.29
C ASP A 63 -17.87 29.24 17.83
N PRO A 64 -18.07 28.12 18.55
CA PRO A 64 -18.12 28.13 20.00
C PRO A 64 -16.76 28.48 20.64
N SER A 65 -15.65 28.30 19.93
CA SER A 65 -14.30 28.62 20.40
C SER A 65 -13.90 30.07 20.11
N LEU A 66 -14.50 30.68 19.10
CA LEU A 66 -14.23 32.04 18.64
C LEU A 66 -15.58 32.77 18.41
N PRO A 67 -16.21 33.34 19.47
CA PRO A 67 -17.60 33.86 19.38
C PRO A 67 -17.83 35.00 18.40
N SER A 68 -16.79 35.67 17.91
CA SER A 68 -16.90 36.67 16.82
C SER A 68 -17.00 36.03 15.43
N ARG A 69 -16.70 34.72 15.31
CA ARG A 69 -16.62 33.98 14.05
C ARG A 69 -17.94 33.29 13.73
N THR A 70 -18.27 33.30 12.45
CA THR A 70 -19.39 32.58 11.87
C THR A 70 -18.90 31.65 10.78
N ILE A 71 -19.31 30.40 10.87
CA ILE A 71 -18.97 29.37 9.88
C ILE A 71 -20.15 29.19 8.93
N GLU A 72 -19.95 29.46 7.67
CA GLU A 72 -20.91 29.17 6.59
C GLU A 72 -20.50 27.89 5.86
N ARG A 73 -21.46 27.00 5.62
CA ARG A 73 -21.31 25.86 4.73
C ARG A 73 -22.21 26.02 3.51
N LEU A 74 -21.60 25.94 2.33
CA LEU A 74 -22.27 26.17 1.07
C LEU A 74 -22.16 24.89 0.23
N GLN A 75 -23.31 24.32 -0.12
CA GLN A 75 -23.43 23.14 -0.98
C GLN A 75 -23.47 23.56 -2.45
N GLN A 76 -22.72 22.84 -3.30
CA GLN A 76 -22.81 23.02 -4.76
C GLN A 76 -24.08 22.38 -5.34
N TYR A 77 -24.68 23.05 -6.34
CA TYR A 77 -25.84 22.57 -7.10
C TYR A 77 -25.55 22.62 -8.61
N HIS A 78 -26.03 21.62 -9.32
CA HIS A 78 -26.10 21.60 -10.78
C HIS A 78 -27.54 21.52 -11.24
N GLN A 79 -28.05 22.53 -11.94
CA GLN A 79 -29.45 22.63 -12.38
C GLN A 79 -30.47 22.36 -11.25
N GLY A 80 -30.16 22.81 -10.04
CA GLY A 80 -31.01 22.62 -8.85
C GLY A 80 -30.82 21.29 -8.12
N ILE A 81 -29.99 20.37 -8.63
CA ILE A 81 -29.67 19.10 -8.02
C ILE A 81 -28.36 19.23 -7.21
N PRO A 82 -28.32 18.82 -5.92
CA PRO A 82 -27.13 18.93 -5.10
C PRO A 82 -26.01 18.02 -5.63
N VAL A 83 -24.79 18.55 -5.65
CA VAL A 83 -23.58 17.75 -5.99
C VAL A 83 -23.06 17.14 -4.70
N TRP A 84 -23.20 15.85 -4.53
CA TRP A 84 -22.87 15.17 -3.28
C TRP A 84 -21.36 15.28 -2.96
N GLY A 85 -21.07 15.79 -1.73
CA GLY A 85 -19.71 15.98 -1.24
C GLY A 85 -19.00 17.22 -1.80
N ALA A 86 -19.65 18.03 -2.63
CA ALA A 86 -19.08 19.28 -3.13
C ALA A 86 -19.54 20.45 -2.26
N GLU A 87 -18.64 20.93 -1.39
CA GLU A 87 -18.92 21.91 -0.37
C GLU A 87 -17.85 22.99 -0.30
N VAL A 88 -18.26 24.18 0.11
CA VAL A 88 -17.37 25.27 0.52
C VAL A 88 -17.66 25.61 1.97
N VAL A 89 -16.63 25.78 2.77
CA VAL A 89 -16.69 26.27 4.14
C VAL A 89 -16.02 27.64 4.18
N ARG A 90 -16.73 28.65 4.65
CA ARG A 90 -16.26 30.03 4.78
C ARG A 90 -16.34 30.44 6.25
N ASP A 91 -15.19 30.79 6.84
CA ASP A 91 -15.07 31.34 8.19
C ASP A 91 -15.04 32.86 8.12
N LEU A 92 -15.97 33.50 8.78
CA LEU A 92 -16.19 34.94 8.73
C LEU A 92 -16.01 35.58 10.12
N ASP A 93 -15.28 36.70 10.20
CA ASP A 93 -15.22 37.57 11.36
C ASP A 93 -15.93 38.90 11.07
N GLY A 94 -17.09 39.13 11.69
CA GLY A 94 -17.90 40.32 11.39
C GLY A 94 -18.31 40.42 9.91
N GLY A 95 -18.42 39.29 9.19
CA GLY A 95 -18.75 39.23 7.77
C GLY A 95 -17.51 39.31 6.84
N VAL A 96 -16.31 39.40 7.40
CA VAL A 96 -15.06 39.40 6.62
C VAL A 96 -14.48 37.98 6.54
N PRO A 97 -14.21 37.43 5.35
CA PRO A 97 -13.60 36.10 5.24
C PRO A 97 -12.21 36.03 5.86
N MET A 98 -12.02 35.06 6.75
CA MET A 98 -10.76 34.78 7.44
C MET A 98 -10.09 33.50 6.91
N SER A 99 -10.91 32.55 6.46
CA SER A 99 -10.47 31.37 5.73
C SER A 99 -11.59 30.83 4.85
N ILE A 100 -11.22 30.23 3.70
CA ILE A 100 -12.16 29.57 2.79
C ILE A 100 -11.56 28.25 2.35
N PHE A 101 -12.26 27.16 2.60
CA PHE A 101 -11.90 25.82 2.18
C PHE A 101 -12.97 25.23 1.29
N GLY A 102 -12.60 24.59 0.20
CA GLY A 102 -13.60 24.01 -0.70
C GLY A 102 -13.06 22.92 -1.62
N ASP A 103 -13.97 22.01 -1.96
CA ASP A 103 -13.81 21.05 -3.05
C ASP A 103 -15.14 21.04 -3.83
N VAL A 104 -15.15 21.67 -5.00
CA VAL A 104 -16.32 21.77 -5.88
C VAL A 104 -15.96 21.28 -7.27
N LEU A 105 -16.93 20.85 -8.04
CA LEU A 105 -16.72 20.48 -9.43
C LEU A 105 -16.74 21.76 -10.33
N ALA A 106 -15.87 21.77 -11.33
CA ALA A 106 -15.97 22.76 -12.42
C ALA A 106 -17.35 22.68 -13.09
N PRO A 107 -17.76 23.67 -13.88
CA PRO A 107 -19.06 23.63 -14.56
C PRO A 107 -19.29 22.30 -15.27
N LEU A 108 -20.43 21.66 -14.97
CA LEU A 108 -20.77 20.31 -15.42
C LEU A 108 -21.57 20.40 -16.72
N ASP A 109 -21.18 19.56 -17.69
CA ASP A 109 -22.02 19.22 -18.84
C ASP A 109 -22.67 17.85 -18.57
N LEU A 110 -23.72 17.86 -17.73
CA LEU A 110 -24.44 16.66 -17.30
C LEU A 110 -25.95 16.90 -17.46
N ASP A 111 -26.65 15.99 -18.17
CA ASP A 111 -28.11 16.02 -18.23
C ASP A 111 -28.71 15.71 -16.85
N ALA A 112 -29.49 16.64 -16.34
CA ALA A 112 -30.15 16.54 -15.03
C ALA A 112 -31.46 15.72 -15.06
N ARG A 113 -31.80 15.10 -16.19
CA ARG A 113 -33.02 14.31 -16.34
C ARG A 113 -32.73 12.81 -16.14
N PRO A 114 -33.32 12.17 -15.11
CA PRO A 114 -33.13 10.75 -14.90
C PRO A 114 -33.89 9.93 -15.96
N ALA A 115 -33.27 8.87 -16.48
CA ALA A 115 -33.93 7.88 -17.32
C ALA A 115 -34.70 6.83 -16.51
N VAL A 116 -34.19 6.53 -15.31
CA VAL A 116 -34.86 5.65 -14.33
C VAL A 116 -35.76 6.48 -13.42
N THR A 117 -36.98 5.99 -13.15
CA THR A 117 -37.87 6.70 -12.21
C THR A 117 -37.44 6.52 -10.76
N ALA A 118 -37.85 7.44 -9.89
CA ALA A 118 -37.56 7.35 -8.44
C ALA A 118 -38.18 6.07 -7.82
N ASP A 119 -39.33 5.61 -8.30
CA ASP A 119 -39.97 4.37 -7.84
C ASP A 119 -39.17 3.13 -8.26
N ALA A 120 -38.63 3.10 -9.48
CA ALA A 120 -37.78 2.02 -9.94
C ALA A 120 -36.47 2.00 -9.12
N ALA A 121 -35.83 3.15 -8.87
CA ALA A 121 -34.67 3.27 -8.01
C ALA A 121 -34.98 2.81 -6.56
N ARG A 122 -36.18 3.14 -6.05
CA ARG A 122 -36.65 2.66 -4.73
C ARG A 122 -36.67 1.14 -4.65
N GLN A 123 -37.12 0.44 -5.69
CA GLN A 123 -37.11 -1.02 -5.71
C GLN A 123 -35.67 -1.57 -5.71
N THR A 124 -34.77 -0.94 -6.47
CA THR A 124 -33.34 -1.30 -6.45
C THR A 124 -32.74 -1.14 -5.06
N PHE A 125 -33.03 -0.05 -4.35
CA PHE A 125 -32.59 0.13 -2.95
C PHE A 125 -33.09 -0.99 -2.05
N LEU A 126 -34.37 -1.35 -2.17
CA LEU A 126 -34.98 -2.40 -1.33
C LEU A 126 -34.46 -3.81 -1.67
N SER A 127 -33.96 -4.03 -2.86
CA SER A 127 -33.33 -5.31 -3.25
C SER A 127 -31.81 -5.36 -2.98
N SER A 128 -31.18 -4.22 -2.68
CA SER A 128 -29.73 -4.12 -2.51
C SER A 128 -29.20 -4.72 -1.21
N VAL A 129 -30.06 -4.93 -0.22
CA VAL A 129 -29.74 -5.47 1.10
C VAL A 129 -30.85 -6.42 1.55
N ALA A 130 -30.50 -7.56 2.17
CA ALA A 130 -31.49 -8.48 2.74
C ALA A 130 -32.32 -7.79 3.83
N SER A 131 -33.65 -7.97 3.81
CA SER A 131 -34.61 -7.33 4.73
C SER A 131 -34.50 -5.79 4.74
N ALA A 132 -34.30 -5.20 3.57
CA ALA A 132 -34.03 -3.77 3.44
C ALA A 132 -35.21 -2.89 3.85
N THR A 133 -34.89 -1.82 4.56
CA THR A 133 -35.79 -0.70 4.89
C THR A 133 -35.09 0.62 4.54
N LEU A 134 -35.83 1.55 3.91
CA LEU A 134 -35.32 2.89 3.66
C LEU A 134 -35.42 3.76 4.90
N LEU A 135 -34.30 4.26 5.38
CA LEU A 135 -34.22 5.20 6.51
C LEU A 135 -34.29 6.67 6.09
N ARG A 136 -34.11 6.94 4.79
CA ARG A 136 -34.15 8.29 4.22
C ARG A 136 -34.91 8.26 2.88
N PRO A 137 -35.52 9.39 2.48
CA PRO A 137 -36.12 9.51 1.15
C PRO A 137 -35.10 9.25 0.03
N VAL A 138 -35.61 8.80 -1.11
CA VAL A 138 -34.81 8.71 -2.34
C VAL A 138 -34.64 10.13 -2.90
N ASN A 139 -33.41 10.60 -2.97
CA ASN A 139 -33.06 11.93 -3.47
C ASN A 139 -32.19 11.82 -4.73
N LEU A 140 -32.43 12.72 -5.68
CA LEU A 140 -31.56 12.85 -6.84
C LEU A 140 -30.35 13.71 -6.49
N VAL A 141 -29.15 13.26 -6.85
CA VAL A 141 -27.88 13.95 -6.61
C VAL A 141 -26.97 13.81 -7.83
N VAL A 142 -26.02 14.72 -7.97
CA VAL A 142 -24.86 14.48 -8.82
C VAL A 142 -23.80 13.79 -7.96
N PHE A 143 -23.40 12.59 -8.33
CA PHE A 143 -22.41 11.79 -7.64
C PHE A 143 -21.11 11.71 -8.46
N ARG A 144 -19.96 11.94 -7.84
CA ARG A 144 -18.65 11.82 -8.46
C ARG A 144 -18.10 10.41 -8.21
N LEU A 145 -17.89 9.64 -9.30
CA LEU A 145 -17.23 8.35 -9.23
C LEU A 145 -15.77 8.49 -8.75
N GLN A 146 -15.17 7.41 -8.30
CA GLN A 146 -13.73 7.38 -7.95
C GLN A 146 -12.83 7.75 -9.13
N THR A 147 -13.28 7.54 -10.36
CA THR A 147 -12.60 7.99 -11.59
C THR A 147 -12.62 9.50 -11.80
N GLY A 148 -13.38 10.25 -10.99
CA GLY A 148 -13.62 11.67 -11.15
C GLY A 148 -14.81 12.03 -12.05
N GLU A 149 -15.42 11.06 -12.73
CA GLU A 149 -16.57 11.26 -13.63
C GLU A 149 -17.84 11.57 -12.84
N PRO A 150 -18.56 12.68 -13.16
CA PRO A 150 -19.85 12.98 -12.54
C PRO A 150 -20.96 12.14 -13.15
N ARG A 151 -21.85 11.61 -12.31
CA ARG A 151 -23.04 10.85 -12.71
C ARG A 151 -24.26 11.41 -12.00
N LEU A 152 -25.38 11.43 -12.71
CA LEU A 152 -26.68 11.62 -12.07
C LEU A 152 -27.07 10.33 -11.34
N ALA A 153 -27.36 10.41 -10.06
CA ALA A 153 -27.64 9.25 -9.23
C ALA A 153 -28.80 9.49 -8.27
N TYR A 154 -29.51 8.45 -7.96
CA TYR A 154 -30.39 8.42 -6.79
C TYR A 154 -29.59 8.00 -5.55
N MET A 155 -29.82 8.68 -4.46
CA MET A 155 -29.19 8.40 -3.17
C MET A 155 -30.28 8.13 -2.12
N SER A 156 -30.06 7.10 -1.30
CA SER A 156 -30.84 6.86 -0.08
C SER A 156 -30.00 6.18 0.99
N VAL A 157 -30.57 6.05 2.19
CA VAL A 157 -30.00 5.27 3.28
C VAL A 157 -30.85 4.03 3.49
N VAL A 158 -30.21 2.87 3.37
CA VAL A 158 -30.85 1.55 3.45
C VAL A 158 -30.33 0.81 4.68
N ALA A 159 -31.24 0.30 5.49
CA ALA A 159 -30.93 -0.56 6.64
C ALA A 159 -31.34 -1.99 6.34
N GLY A 160 -30.47 -2.95 6.66
CA GLY A 160 -30.76 -4.38 6.80
C GLY A 160 -30.63 -4.79 8.27
N THR A 161 -30.61 -6.09 8.54
CA THR A 161 -30.61 -6.64 9.92
C THR A 161 -29.45 -6.13 10.78
N ASN A 162 -28.23 -6.05 10.23
CA ASN A 162 -27.01 -5.61 10.93
C ASN A 162 -26.18 -4.63 10.09
N GLN A 163 -26.80 -3.91 9.18
CA GLN A 163 -26.10 -3.05 8.21
C GLN A 163 -26.93 -1.81 7.95
N VAL A 164 -26.26 -0.69 7.81
CA VAL A 164 -26.87 0.57 7.34
C VAL A 164 -25.92 1.16 6.29
N PHE A 165 -26.42 1.34 5.08
CA PHE A 165 -25.65 1.88 3.98
C PHE A 165 -26.26 3.15 3.42
N ARG A 166 -25.43 4.11 3.04
CA ARG A 166 -25.78 5.10 2.04
C ARG A 166 -25.44 4.49 0.69
N VAL A 167 -26.44 4.38 -0.17
CA VAL A 167 -26.35 3.73 -1.48
C VAL A 167 -26.59 4.75 -2.57
N PHE A 168 -25.86 4.63 -3.67
CA PHE A 168 -26.03 5.45 -4.87
C PHE A 168 -26.37 4.54 -6.06
N ILE A 169 -27.44 4.88 -6.76
CA ILE A 169 -27.94 4.14 -7.93
C ILE A 169 -27.88 5.09 -9.12
N ASP A 170 -27.28 4.65 -10.20
CA ASP A 170 -27.18 5.40 -11.46
C ASP A 170 -28.58 5.74 -12.00
N ALA A 171 -28.84 7.02 -12.20
CA ALA A 171 -30.14 7.48 -12.66
C ALA A 171 -30.40 7.23 -14.17
N ALA A 172 -29.41 6.77 -14.91
CA ALA A 172 -29.55 6.38 -16.31
C ALA A 172 -29.81 4.88 -16.46
N SER A 173 -29.09 4.02 -15.73
CA SER A 173 -29.13 2.55 -15.88
C SER A 173 -29.88 1.81 -14.77
N GLY A 174 -30.05 2.42 -13.57
CA GLY A 174 -30.60 1.76 -12.40
C GLY A 174 -29.60 0.85 -11.67
N ALA A 175 -28.35 0.79 -12.09
CA ALA A 175 -27.31 0.01 -11.46
C ALA A 175 -26.78 0.69 -10.19
N GLU A 176 -26.35 -0.09 -9.21
CA GLU A 176 -25.65 0.46 -8.04
C GLU A 176 -24.25 0.97 -8.46
N LEU A 177 -23.97 2.24 -8.15
CA LEU A 177 -22.69 2.90 -8.39
C LEU A 177 -21.74 2.71 -7.23
N GLN A 178 -22.25 2.90 -6.00
CA GLN A 178 -21.43 2.90 -4.78
C GLN A 178 -22.31 2.73 -3.55
N ARG A 179 -21.74 2.15 -2.49
CA ARG A 179 -22.32 2.19 -1.15
C ARG A 179 -21.28 2.51 -0.09
N TYR A 180 -21.69 3.22 0.97
CA TYR A 180 -20.87 3.50 2.14
C TYR A 180 -21.58 2.98 3.38
N SER A 181 -20.88 2.21 4.23
CA SER A 181 -21.41 1.82 5.54
C SER A 181 -21.56 3.07 6.42
N LEU A 182 -22.73 3.21 7.04
CA LEU A 182 -22.99 4.25 8.03
C LEU A 182 -22.91 3.73 9.47
N LEU A 183 -22.77 2.42 9.64
CA LEU A 183 -22.38 1.85 10.91
C LEU A 183 -20.87 2.04 11.04
N GLN A 184 -20.49 3.00 11.84
CA GLN A 184 -19.12 3.14 12.34
C GLN A 184 -18.93 2.10 13.43
N THR A 185 -18.88 0.82 13.04
CA THR A 185 -18.51 -0.25 13.94
C THR A 185 -17.02 -0.15 14.16
N GLN A 186 -16.58 -0.03 15.41
CA GLN A 186 -15.19 -0.36 15.71
C GLN A 186 -14.98 -1.82 15.32
N SER A 187 -13.97 -2.09 14.52
CA SER A 187 -13.37 -3.40 14.43
C SER A 187 -13.01 -3.81 15.85
N ALA A 188 -13.21 -5.05 16.20
CA ALA A 188 -12.75 -5.53 17.50
C ALA A 188 -11.22 -5.43 17.51
N ILE A 189 -10.68 -4.99 18.64
CA ILE A 189 -9.24 -5.00 18.87
C ILE A 189 -8.93 -6.23 19.70
N GLY A 190 -8.25 -7.19 19.08
CA GLY A 190 -7.65 -8.33 19.76
C GLY A 190 -6.27 -8.01 20.29
N SER A 191 -5.73 -8.90 21.11
CA SER A 191 -4.34 -8.88 21.55
C SER A 191 -3.74 -10.27 21.46
N GLY A 192 -2.43 -10.33 21.26
CA GLY A 192 -1.70 -11.60 21.28
C GLY A 192 -0.21 -11.37 21.43
N ARG A 193 0.51 -12.41 21.85
CA ARG A 193 1.97 -12.34 21.97
C ARG A 193 2.62 -12.82 20.69
N GLY A 194 3.52 -11.99 20.14
CA GLY A 194 4.35 -12.32 18.99
C GLY A 194 5.56 -13.19 19.35
N LEU A 195 6.32 -13.55 18.32
CA LEU A 195 7.53 -14.39 18.41
C LEU A 195 8.59 -13.76 19.34
N VAL A 196 8.74 -12.45 19.30
CA VAL A 196 9.71 -11.70 20.13
C VAL A 196 9.21 -11.50 21.57
N GLY A 197 8.00 -11.97 21.89
CA GLY A 197 7.43 -11.91 23.24
C GLY A 197 6.69 -10.60 23.56
N ASP A 198 6.61 -9.69 22.62
CA ASP A 198 5.83 -8.45 22.71
C ASP A 198 4.32 -8.72 22.58
N THR A 199 3.52 -7.81 23.10
CA THR A 199 2.07 -7.88 22.94
C THR A 199 1.63 -6.95 21.82
N LYS A 200 1.04 -7.52 20.79
CA LYS A 200 0.52 -6.81 19.63
C LYS A 200 -0.99 -6.63 19.72
N LYS A 201 -1.47 -5.47 19.24
CA LYS A 201 -2.89 -5.22 19.02
C LYS A 201 -3.26 -5.64 17.60
N LEU A 202 -4.33 -6.40 17.47
CA LEU A 202 -4.81 -6.92 16.20
C LEU A 202 -6.13 -6.26 15.83
N SER A 203 -6.23 -5.69 14.63
CA SER A 203 -7.51 -5.25 14.09
C SER A 203 -8.23 -6.47 13.49
N VAL A 204 -9.28 -6.92 14.15
CA VAL A 204 -10.01 -8.15 13.81
C VAL A 204 -11.50 -7.86 13.67
N ARG A 205 -12.25 -8.80 13.10
CA ARG A 205 -13.69 -8.69 12.95
C ARG A 205 -14.42 -9.82 13.70
N PRO A 206 -15.47 -9.50 14.49
CA PRO A 206 -16.34 -10.53 15.06
C PRO A 206 -17.07 -11.30 13.95
N GLN A 207 -17.09 -12.62 14.03
CA GLN A 207 -17.78 -13.50 13.10
C GLN A 207 -18.30 -14.77 13.78
N ALA A 208 -19.61 -14.98 13.81
CA ALA A 208 -20.26 -16.20 14.28
C ALA A 208 -19.78 -16.70 15.67
N GLY A 209 -19.58 -15.78 16.62
CA GLY A 209 -19.17 -16.11 18.00
C GLY A 209 -17.66 -16.24 18.19
N ALA A 210 -16.86 -15.92 17.17
CA ALA A 210 -15.41 -15.86 17.21
C ALA A 210 -14.92 -14.53 16.63
N PHE A 211 -13.61 -14.31 16.61
CA PHE A 211 -12.92 -13.21 15.97
C PHE A 211 -12.07 -13.74 14.82
N VAL A 212 -11.97 -12.98 13.74
CA VAL A 212 -11.22 -13.36 12.54
C VAL A 212 -10.26 -12.26 12.13
N THR A 213 -9.12 -12.65 11.56
CA THR A 213 -8.08 -11.76 11.04
C THR A 213 -8.50 -11.07 9.73
N ASP A 214 -9.45 -10.16 9.84
CA ASP A 214 -10.01 -9.33 8.77
C ASP A 214 -9.97 -7.86 9.24
N ASP A 215 -8.88 -7.17 8.90
CA ASP A 215 -8.69 -5.76 9.25
C ASP A 215 -9.50 -4.86 8.29
N ARG A 216 -10.41 -4.10 8.87
CA ARG A 216 -11.25 -3.12 8.16
C ARG A 216 -10.97 -1.68 8.60
N LEU A 217 -9.96 -1.45 9.44
CA LEU A 217 -9.58 -0.11 9.89
C LEU A 217 -8.69 0.59 8.88
N ARG A 218 -7.87 -0.18 8.16
CA ARG A 218 -7.03 0.35 7.07
C ARG A 218 -7.83 0.38 5.77
N PRO A 219 -7.52 1.31 4.84
CA PRO A 219 -8.20 1.39 3.54
C PRO A 219 -8.17 0.09 2.73
N PRO A 220 -7.01 -0.63 2.57
CA PRO A 220 -7.03 -1.94 1.93
C PRO A 220 -7.69 -2.98 2.83
N VAL A 221 -8.34 -3.93 2.22
CA VAL A 221 -8.75 -5.15 2.92
C VAL A 221 -7.48 -5.93 3.24
N LEU A 222 -7.25 -6.19 4.54
CA LEU A 222 -6.07 -6.88 5.02
C LEU A 222 -6.53 -8.15 5.75
N MET A 223 -6.19 -9.33 5.21
CA MET A 223 -6.66 -10.62 5.70
C MET A 223 -5.51 -11.60 5.86
N THR A 224 -5.54 -12.34 6.96
CA THR A 224 -4.59 -13.43 7.23
C THR A 224 -5.33 -14.75 7.27
N PHE A 225 -4.94 -15.69 6.41
CA PHE A 225 -5.56 -16.99 6.26
C PHE A 225 -4.67 -18.09 6.82
N ASP A 226 -5.24 -18.90 7.68
CA ASP A 226 -4.58 -20.04 8.32
C ASP A 226 -4.82 -21.34 7.53
N MET A 227 -3.75 -21.89 6.99
CA MET A 227 -3.81 -23.13 6.21
C MET A 227 -3.82 -24.39 7.10
N ARG A 228 -3.68 -24.25 8.43
CA ARG A 228 -3.81 -25.32 9.44
C ARG A 228 -2.94 -26.54 9.17
N GLY A 229 -1.72 -26.31 8.70
CA GLY A 229 -0.77 -27.37 8.35
C GLY A 229 -1.10 -28.12 7.05
N ASN A 230 -2.03 -27.60 6.26
CA ASN A 230 -2.42 -28.21 4.98
C ASN A 230 -1.67 -27.56 3.81
N LEU A 231 -0.47 -28.09 3.50
CA LEU A 231 0.36 -27.59 2.41
C LEU A 231 -0.35 -27.67 1.06
N THR A 232 -1.10 -28.74 0.80
CA THR A 232 -1.87 -28.87 -0.45
C THR A 232 -2.89 -27.72 -0.60
N ARG A 233 -3.55 -27.33 0.51
CA ARG A 233 -4.48 -26.17 0.50
C ARG A 233 -3.72 -24.87 0.19
N ALA A 234 -2.56 -24.66 0.84
CA ALA A 234 -1.73 -23.48 0.59
C ALA A 234 -1.31 -23.38 -0.89
N VAL A 235 -0.78 -24.47 -1.45
CA VAL A 235 -0.40 -24.55 -2.86
C VAL A 235 -1.59 -24.29 -3.78
N ASN A 236 -2.74 -24.89 -3.53
CA ASN A 236 -3.94 -24.66 -4.33
C ASN A 236 -4.37 -23.18 -4.31
N VAL A 237 -4.29 -22.50 -3.17
CA VAL A 237 -4.57 -21.06 -3.08
C VAL A 237 -3.56 -20.26 -3.88
N LEU A 238 -2.28 -20.57 -3.75
CA LEU A 238 -1.22 -19.88 -4.52
C LEU A 238 -1.43 -19.99 -6.03
N VAL A 239 -1.95 -21.11 -6.52
CA VAL A 239 -2.25 -21.30 -7.95
C VAL A 239 -3.68 -20.87 -8.34
N GLY A 240 -4.36 -20.09 -7.48
CA GLY A 240 -5.62 -19.42 -7.83
C GLY A 240 -6.90 -20.05 -7.27
N ALA A 241 -6.83 -21.07 -6.43
CA ALA A 241 -8.03 -21.60 -5.77
C ALA A 241 -8.67 -20.53 -4.85
N PRO A 242 -10.01 -20.46 -4.79
CA PRO A 242 -10.69 -19.48 -3.96
C PRO A 242 -10.43 -19.68 -2.48
N LEU A 243 -10.28 -18.56 -1.75
CA LEU A 243 -10.30 -18.51 -0.29
C LEU A 243 -11.74 -18.35 0.21
N SER A 244 -12.01 -18.90 1.37
CA SER A 244 -13.29 -18.76 2.06
C SER A 244 -13.10 -18.06 3.42
N LEU A 245 -14.19 -17.53 3.96
CA LEU A 245 -14.14 -16.92 5.30
C LEU A 245 -13.79 -17.93 6.41
N SER A 246 -13.98 -19.22 6.16
CA SER A 246 -13.57 -20.29 7.09
C SER A 246 -12.06 -20.57 7.07
N ASP A 247 -11.33 -20.08 6.06
CA ASP A 247 -9.87 -20.19 6.01
C ASP A 247 -9.17 -19.06 6.81
N LEU A 248 -9.90 -18.00 7.22
CA LEU A 248 -9.33 -16.96 8.06
C LEU A 248 -8.79 -17.53 9.38
N ALA A 249 -7.69 -17.00 9.86
CA ALA A 249 -7.26 -17.29 11.22
C ALA A 249 -8.33 -16.81 12.21
N THR A 250 -8.66 -17.63 13.20
CA THR A 250 -9.78 -17.41 14.11
C THR A 250 -9.36 -17.59 15.56
N ASP A 251 -9.96 -16.80 16.43
CA ASP A 251 -9.82 -16.90 17.88
C ASP A 251 -11.18 -16.72 18.56
N THR A 252 -11.44 -17.42 19.68
CA THR A 252 -12.77 -17.43 20.31
C THR A 252 -12.97 -16.36 21.37
N ASP A 253 -11.93 -15.93 22.05
CA ASP A 253 -11.97 -14.97 23.16
C ASP A 253 -11.24 -13.65 22.86
N ASN A 254 -10.62 -13.55 21.68
CA ASN A 254 -9.86 -12.39 21.21
C ASN A 254 -8.51 -12.16 21.95
N ASP A 255 -8.04 -13.16 22.69
CA ASP A 255 -6.68 -13.23 23.24
C ASP A 255 -5.88 -14.28 22.45
N TRP A 256 -5.27 -13.82 21.38
CA TRP A 256 -4.70 -14.64 20.31
C TRP A 256 -3.42 -15.35 20.77
N THR A 257 -3.40 -16.67 20.65
CA THR A 257 -2.29 -17.52 21.05
C THR A 257 -1.48 -18.09 19.88
N ASP A 258 -2.01 -18.05 18.66
CA ASP A 258 -1.25 -18.43 17.45
C ASP A 258 -0.26 -17.32 17.08
N VAL A 259 1.02 -17.56 17.37
CA VAL A 259 2.13 -16.63 17.10
C VAL A 259 2.21 -16.24 15.63
N ALA A 260 2.02 -17.19 14.70
CA ALA A 260 2.06 -16.90 13.27
C ALA A 260 0.92 -15.96 12.86
N ALA A 261 -0.29 -16.15 13.39
CA ALA A 261 -1.42 -15.28 13.13
C ALA A 261 -1.22 -13.88 13.72
N VAL A 262 -0.72 -13.81 14.96
CA VAL A 262 -0.44 -12.53 15.63
C VAL A 262 0.55 -11.70 14.84
N ASP A 263 1.71 -12.27 14.53
CA ASP A 263 2.78 -11.54 13.87
C ASP A 263 2.45 -11.19 12.42
N ALA A 264 1.96 -12.15 11.64
CA ALA A 264 1.61 -11.88 10.23
C ALA A 264 0.55 -10.77 10.12
N HIS A 265 -0.53 -10.86 10.92
CA HIS A 265 -1.62 -9.89 10.83
C HIS A 265 -1.22 -8.49 11.31
N ALA A 266 -0.45 -8.41 12.40
CA ALA A 266 0.04 -7.13 12.92
C ALA A 266 1.09 -6.51 12.00
N HIS A 267 2.12 -7.28 11.61
CA HIS A 267 3.25 -6.75 10.85
C HIS A 267 2.85 -6.32 9.44
N VAL A 268 1.98 -7.07 8.73
CA VAL A 268 1.44 -6.64 7.43
C VAL A 268 0.71 -5.30 7.56
N GLY A 269 -0.06 -5.11 8.64
CA GLY A 269 -0.69 -3.83 8.94
C GLY A 269 0.32 -2.71 9.24
N TRP A 270 1.39 -3.01 9.97
CA TRP A 270 2.45 -2.03 10.25
C TRP A 270 3.22 -1.64 8.99
N ILE A 271 3.49 -2.57 8.08
CA ILE A 271 4.14 -2.24 6.81
C ILE A 271 3.24 -1.33 5.94
N TYR A 272 1.92 -1.60 5.90
CA TYR A 272 1.01 -0.64 5.27
C TYR A 272 1.11 0.75 5.90
N ASP A 273 1.09 0.83 7.24
CA ASP A 273 1.18 2.09 8.00
C ASP A 273 2.53 2.79 7.76
N TYR A 274 3.64 2.06 7.66
CA TYR A 274 4.96 2.59 7.33
C TYR A 274 4.94 3.29 5.96
N TYR A 275 4.51 2.58 4.91
CA TYR A 275 4.46 3.15 3.57
C TYR A 275 3.53 4.36 3.49
N PHE A 276 2.39 4.31 4.17
CA PHE A 276 1.44 5.44 4.20
C PHE A 276 2.00 6.64 4.97
N LYS A 277 2.50 6.44 6.18
CA LYS A 277 2.96 7.53 7.06
C LYS A 277 4.29 8.13 6.60
N ARG A 278 5.22 7.28 6.13
CA ARG A 278 6.56 7.70 5.70
C ARG A 278 6.59 8.26 4.29
N HIS A 279 5.87 7.65 3.37
CA HIS A 279 5.97 7.91 1.93
C HIS A 279 4.66 8.41 1.28
N GLY A 280 3.55 8.45 2.01
CA GLY A 280 2.23 8.80 1.47
C GLY A 280 1.68 7.75 0.50
N ARG A 281 2.24 6.52 0.50
CA ARG A 281 1.84 5.46 -0.41
C ARG A 281 0.66 4.68 0.13
N ARG A 282 -0.36 4.49 -0.68
CA ARG A 282 -1.59 3.77 -0.37
C ARG A 282 -1.48 2.29 -0.75
N GLY A 283 -0.96 1.47 0.16
CA GLY A 283 -0.73 0.04 -0.08
C GLY A 283 0.38 -0.24 -1.13
N LEU A 284 0.48 -1.47 -1.61
CA LEU A 284 1.57 -1.89 -2.48
C LEU A 284 1.52 -1.24 -3.87
N ASP A 285 0.32 -1.03 -4.42
CA ASP A 285 0.09 -0.48 -5.76
C ASP A 285 -0.27 1.02 -5.76
N ASN A 286 -0.20 1.69 -4.60
CA ASN A 286 -0.66 3.06 -4.38
C ASN A 286 -2.18 3.27 -4.64
N ARG A 287 -2.99 2.19 -4.58
CA ARG A 287 -4.45 2.17 -4.82
C ARG A 287 -5.21 1.32 -3.82
N ASP A 288 -4.56 0.97 -2.70
CA ASP A 288 -5.13 0.15 -1.62
C ASP A 288 -5.60 -1.25 -2.09
N ARG A 289 -4.81 -1.94 -2.96
CA ARG A 289 -5.11 -3.35 -3.31
C ARG A 289 -5.18 -4.21 -2.04
N PRO A 290 -6.03 -5.24 -2.01
CA PRO A 290 -6.10 -6.17 -0.88
C PRO A 290 -4.75 -6.80 -0.55
N LEU A 291 -4.47 -6.98 0.75
CA LEU A 291 -3.30 -7.67 1.28
C LEU A 291 -3.73 -9.02 1.84
N ILE A 292 -3.33 -10.09 1.18
CA ILE A 292 -3.65 -11.47 1.54
C ILE A 292 -2.38 -12.14 2.03
N SER A 293 -2.43 -12.70 3.25
CA SER A 293 -1.34 -13.46 3.84
C SER A 293 -1.77 -14.89 4.15
N LEU A 294 -0.92 -15.85 3.84
CA LEU A 294 -1.08 -17.26 4.17
C LEU A 294 -0.07 -17.64 5.25
N ILE A 295 -0.56 -18.24 6.32
CA ILE A 295 0.24 -18.76 7.41
C ILE A 295 -0.05 -20.26 7.62
N ASN A 296 0.82 -20.91 8.37
CA ASN A 296 0.64 -22.30 8.77
C ASN A 296 0.39 -23.26 7.58
N GLY A 297 1.05 -23.01 6.43
CA GLY A 297 1.00 -23.92 5.29
C GLY A 297 1.48 -25.33 5.66
N ILE A 298 2.49 -25.40 6.53
CA ILE A 298 2.96 -26.64 7.14
C ILE A 298 3.35 -26.37 8.60
N SER A 299 3.10 -27.33 9.50
CA SER A 299 3.58 -27.24 10.87
C SER A 299 5.11 -27.42 10.93
N GLN A 300 5.77 -26.88 11.96
CA GLN A 300 7.20 -27.07 12.16
C GLN A 300 7.60 -28.55 12.17
N GLN A 301 6.82 -29.40 12.84
CA GLN A 301 7.06 -30.85 12.87
C GLN A 301 6.84 -31.49 11.50
N GLY A 302 5.81 -31.08 10.76
CA GLY A 302 5.51 -31.57 9.41
C GLY A 302 6.61 -31.20 8.40
N ALA A 303 7.25 -30.06 8.59
CA ALA A 303 8.35 -29.60 7.74
C ALA A 303 9.51 -30.60 7.64
N LEU A 304 9.79 -31.34 8.73
CA LEU A 304 10.86 -32.33 8.76
C LEU A 304 10.62 -33.55 7.81
N SER A 305 9.42 -33.69 7.30
CA SER A 305 9.04 -34.76 6.36
C SER A 305 9.03 -34.30 4.91
N LEU A 306 9.30 -33.02 4.65
CA LEU A 306 9.35 -32.47 3.28
C LEU A 306 10.62 -32.88 2.53
N PRO A 307 10.56 -33.06 1.21
CA PRO A 307 11.75 -33.05 0.36
C PRO A 307 12.56 -31.77 0.57
N PRO A 308 13.89 -31.80 0.37
CA PRO A 308 14.75 -30.62 0.63
C PRO A 308 14.32 -29.34 -0.11
N GLU A 309 13.86 -29.44 -1.35
CA GLU A 309 13.36 -28.32 -2.15
C GLU A 309 12.08 -27.73 -1.56
N ASP A 310 11.10 -28.58 -1.20
CA ASP A 310 9.85 -28.15 -0.57
C ASP A 310 10.11 -27.59 0.83
N PHE A 311 11.05 -28.19 1.58
CA PHE A 311 11.46 -27.68 2.89
C PHE A 311 12.04 -26.27 2.76
N GLY A 312 12.96 -26.06 1.82
CA GLY A 312 13.52 -24.75 1.53
C GLY A 312 12.45 -23.72 1.17
N PHE A 313 11.49 -24.11 0.34
CA PHE A 313 10.48 -23.20 -0.20
C PHE A 313 9.34 -22.89 0.80
N PHE A 314 8.84 -23.89 1.54
CA PHE A 314 7.63 -23.72 2.37
C PHE A 314 7.89 -23.63 3.87
N ALA A 315 9.02 -24.14 4.36
CA ALA A 315 9.29 -24.13 5.80
C ALA A 315 10.19 -22.95 6.23
N VAL A 316 11.28 -22.72 5.50
CA VAL A 316 12.33 -21.75 5.87
C VAL A 316 12.40 -20.60 4.87
N ASN A 317 11.27 -20.23 4.28
CA ASN A 317 11.13 -19.11 3.36
C ASN A 317 9.88 -18.31 3.64
N ALA A 318 9.90 -17.03 3.31
CA ALA A 318 8.74 -16.19 3.12
C ALA A 318 8.80 -15.65 1.68
N PHE A 319 7.67 -15.39 1.04
CA PHE A 319 7.68 -14.82 -0.30
C PHE A 319 6.41 -14.06 -0.63
N TRP A 320 6.57 -12.99 -1.39
CA TRP A 320 5.50 -12.31 -2.10
C TRP A 320 5.36 -12.88 -3.51
N CYS A 321 4.16 -13.21 -3.91
CA CYS A 321 3.86 -13.58 -5.30
C CYS A 321 2.78 -12.64 -5.85
N ASP A 322 3.17 -11.77 -6.78
CA ASP A 322 2.30 -10.69 -7.29
C ASP A 322 1.09 -11.19 -8.09
N VAL A 323 1.21 -12.38 -8.68
CA VAL A 323 0.18 -13.00 -9.52
C VAL A 323 -0.50 -14.22 -8.87
N CYS A 324 -0.08 -14.61 -7.67
CA CYS A 324 -0.67 -15.73 -6.94
C CYS A 324 -1.96 -15.34 -6.24
N GLY A 325 -2.67 -16.37 -5.77
CA GLY A 325 -3.89 -16.22 -5.00
C GLY A 325 -5.15 -16.06 -5.85
N PRO A 326 -6.32 -15.94 -5.21
CA PRO A 326 -7.59 -15.85 -5.91
C PRO A 326 -7.62 -14.68 -6.89
N ASN A 327 -7.95 -14.95 -8.14
CA ASN A 327 -7.98 -13.95 -9.23
C ASN A 327 -6.65 -13.20 -9.46
N GLY A 328 -5.52 -13.75 -9.01
CA GLY A 328 -4.20 -13.13 -9.19
C GLY A 328 -4.02 -11.81 -8.42
N VAL A 329 -4.65 -11.67 -7.25
CA VAL A 329 -4.59 -10.40 -6.49
C VAL A 329 -3.26 -10.16 -5.78
N GLY A 330 -2.33 -11.13 -5.84
CA GLY A 330 -1.09 -11.12 -5.08
C GLY A 330 -1.27 -11.69 -3.67
N THR A 331 -0.31 -12.50 -3.26
CA THR A 331 -0.40 -13.22 -2.00
C THR A 331 0.95 -13.32 -1.32
N MET A 332 0.96 -13.09 -0.02
CA MET A 332 2.10 -13.30 0.86
C MET A 332 2.04 -14.68 1.48
N TYR A 333 3.14 -15.41 1.54
CA TYR A 333 3.28 -16.66 2.26
C TYR A 333 4.38 -16.56 3.32
N PHE A 334 4.13 -17.13 4.51
CA PHE A 334 5.10 -17.19 5.59
C PHE A 334 5.34 -18.63 6.04
N GLY A 335 6.59 -19.07 5.99
CA GLY A 335 7.04 -20.33 6.54
C GLY A 335 7.14 -20.29 8.07
N ASN A 336 6.95 -21.44 8.70
CA ASN A 336 6.97 -21.57 10.15
C ASN A 336 8.33 -22.01 10.72
N GLY A 337 9.32 -22.23 9.85
CA GLY A 337 10.59 -22.81 10.27
C GLY A 337 10.49 -24.28 10.65
N PHE A 338 11.31 -24.70 11.59
CA PHE A 338 11.36 -26.08 12.09
C PHE A 338 11.46 -26.11 13.62
N PRO A 339 11.14 -27.24 14.28
CA PRO A 339 11.01 -27.28 15.72
C PRO A 339 12.36 -27.14 16.43
N GLN A 340 12.32 -26.51 17.60
CA GLN A 340 13.45 -26.51 18.51
C GLN A 340 13.65 -27.90 19.15
N PRO A 341 14.87 -28.33 19.47
CA PRO A 341 16.11 -27.56 19.44
C PRO A 341 16.93 -27.68 18.14
N LEU A 342 16.30 -28.10 17.04
CA LEU A 342 17.01 -28.28 15.75
C LEU A 342 17.62 -26.97 15.24
N THR A 343 18.74 -27.11 14.53
CA THR A 343 19.46 -25.99 13.92
C THR A 343 19.88 -26.33 12.48
N ASP A 344 20.09 -25.30 11.70
CA ASP A 344 20.76 -25.39 10.41
C ASP A 344 22.27 -25.68 10.55
N GLN A 345 22.99 -25.76 9.43
CA GLN A 345 24.42 -26.05 9.40
C GLN A 345 25.27 -24.96 10.10
N LEU A 346 24.73 -23.76 10.30
CA LEU A 346 25.38 -22.65 10.97
C LEU A 346 24.97 -22.53 12.46
N GLY A 347 24.25 -23.52 12.98
CA GLY A 347 23.79 -23.55 14.37
C GLY A 347 22.65 -22.59 14.65
N ARG A 348 21.85 -22.20 13.65
CA ARG A 348 20.70 -21.30 13.78
C ARG A 348 19.40 -22.10 13.76
N ASN A 349 18.47 -21.73 14.64
CA ASN A 349 17.09 -22.19 14.59
C ASN A 349 16.24 -21.20 13.78
N TRP A 350 15.43 -21.72 12.90
CA TRP A 350 14.46 -20.98 12.10
C TRP A 350 13.08 -21.16 12.69
N SER A 351 12.41 -20.04 12.99
CA SER A 351 11.08 -20.01 13.56
C SER A 351 10.10 -19.31 12.62
N TYR A 352 8.93 -18.91 13.11
CA TYR A 352 7.90 -18.21 12.33
C TYR A 352 8.46 -16.97 11.64
N LEU A 353 8.56 -16.98 10.30
CA LEU A 353 9.19 -15.89 9.55
C LEU A 353 8.38 -14.59 9.58
N ALA A 354 7.06 -14.67 9.78
CA ALA A 354 6.23 -13.51 10.05
C ALA A 354 6.62 -12.76 11.35
N GLY A 355 7.43 -13.38 12.23
CA GLY A 355 7.90 -12.79 13.50
C GLY A 355 8.97 -11.71 13.33
N SER A 356 9.70 -11.69 12.21
CA SER A 356 10.65 -10.63 11.86
C SER A 356 9.96 -9.56 11.03
N LEU A 357 9.91 -8.33 11.54
CA LEU A 357 9.22 -7.23 10.87
C LEU A 357 9.89 -6.83 9.56
N ASP A 358 11.22 -6.89 9.52
CA ASP A 358 12.03 -6.65 8.33
C ASP A 358 11.74 -7.66 7.21
N VAL A 359 11.54 -8.96 7.54
CA VAL A 359 11.14 -10.00 6.58
C VAL A 359 9.77 -9.66 5.98
N VAL A 360 8.79 -9.31 6.82
CA VAL A 360 7.46 -8.90 6.33
C VAL A 360 7.55 -7.66 5.47
N GLY A 361 8.38 -6.70 5.86
CA GLY A 361 8.67 -5.48 5.11
C GLY A 361 9.38 -5.76 3.78
N HIS A 362 10.35 -6.68 3.77
CA HIS A 362 11.07 -7.12 2.58
C HIS A 362 10.10 -7.69 1.55
N GLU A 363 9.31 -8.65 1.94
CA GLU A 363 8.39 -9.33 1.02
C GLU A 363 7.31 -8.40 0.44
N LEU A 364 6.69 -7.58 1.29
CA LEU A 364 5.70 -6.62 0.81
C LEU A 364 6.32 -5.52 -0.08
N THR A 365 7.62 -5.25 0.08
CA THR A 365 8.33 -4.31 -0.79
C THR A 365 8.47 -4.86 -2.22
N HIS A 366 8.56 -6.18 -2.43
CA HIS A 366 8.47 -6.73 -3.78
C HIS A 366 7.16 -6.36 -4.49
N GLY A 367 6.04 -6.32 -3.74
CA GLY A 367 4.77 -5.82 -4.27
C GLY A 367 4.77 -4.32 -4.58
N VAL A 368 5.54 -3.52 -3.85
CA VAL A 368 5.78 -2.11 -4.19
C VAL A 368 6.60 -2.00 -5.48
N ILE A 369 7.65 -2.81 -5.63
CA ILE A 369 8.52 -2.80 -6.81
C ILE A 369 7.74 -3.23 -8.05
N SER A 370 7.00 -4.34 -8.00
CA SER A 370 6.23 -4.87 -9.13
C SER A 370 5.18 -3.89 -9.65
N SER A 371 4.65 -3.04 -8.76
CA SER A 371 3.68 -2.00 -9.11
C SER A 371 4.29 -0.62 -9.44
N SER A 372 5.63 -0.49 -9.45
CA SER A 372 6.34 0.76 -9.72
C SER A 372 7.46 0.57 -10.74
N SER A 373 8.72 0.45 -10.34
CA SER A 373 9.85 0.26 -11.25
C SER A 373 9.83 -1.09 -11.99
N ASN A 374 9.19 -2.09 -11.41
CA ASN A 374 9.06 -3.44 -11.97
C ASN A 374 10.40 -4.04 -12.43
N LEU A 375 11.40 -3.98 -11.54
CA LEU A 375 12.76 -4.44 -11.81
C LEU A 375 12.76 -5.91 -12.25
N ILE A 376 13.52 -6.20 -13.30
CA ILE A 376 13.68 -7.56 -13.86
C ILE A 376 14.28 -8.48 -12.80
N PRO A 377 13.71 -9.68 -12.53
CA PRO A 377 14.13 -10.54 -11.42
C PRO A 377 15.39 -11.36 -11.73
N GLY A 378 16.49 -10.71 -12.13
CA GLY A 378 17.76 -11.38 -12.40
C GLY A 378 18.91 -10.41 -12.58
N ASN A 379 20.13 -10.86 -12.32
CA ASN A 379 21.36 -10.08 -12.38
C ASN A 379 21.27 -8.78 -11.53
N GLU A 380 21.89 -7.67 -11.98
CA GLU A 380 21.87 -6.42 -11.20
C GLU A 380 20.47 -5.82 -10.98
N PRO A 381 19.52 -5.85 -11.92
CA PRO A 381 18.16 -5.41 -11.64
C PRO A 381 17.48 -6.25 -10.54
N GLY A 382 17.67 -7.57 -10.55
CA GLY A 382 17.20 -8.46 -9.49
C GLY A 382 17.88 -8.17 -8.15
N ALA A 383 19.20 -7.96 -8.15
CA ALA A 383 19.93 -7.59 -6.95
C ALA A 383 19.48 -6.21 -6.38
N LEU A 384 19.08 -5.28 -7.24
CA LEU A 384 18.46 -4.01 -6.81
C LEU A 384 17.07 -4.22 -6.21
N ASN A 385 16.30 -5.16 -6.75
CA ASN A 385 14.99 -5.54 -6.21
C ASN A 385 15.13 -6.07 -4.77
N GLU A 386 16.03 -7.03 -4.58
CA GLU A 386 16.35 -7.59 -3.26
C GLU A 386 16.89 -6.54 -2.28
N ALA A 387 17.82 -5.70 -2.75
CA ALA A 387 18.40 -4.65 -1.93
C ALA A 387 17.35 -3.64 -1.45
N PHE A 388 16.43 -3.22 -2.32
CA PHE A 388 15.39 -2.29 -1.93
C PHE A 388 14.39 -2.92 -0.95
N ALA A 389 14.12 -4.21 -1.11
CA ALA A 389 13.32 -4.98 -0.16
C ALA A 389 13.98 -5.02 1.22
N ASP A 390 15.27 -5.32 1.32
CA ASP A 390 16.05 -5.28 2.57
C ASP A 390 16.07 -3.87 3.19
N MET A 391 16.31 -2.84 2.38
CA MET A 391 16.36 -1.44 2.84
C MET A 391 15.04 -0.99 3.46
N MET A 392 13.90 -1.32 2.82
CA MET A 392 12.59 -0.88 3.31
C MET A 392 12.09 -1.75 4.46
N GLY A 393 12.43 -3.03 4.50
CA GLY A 393 12.22 -3.91 5.66
C GLY A 393 12.91 -3.36 6.89
N THR A 394 14.23 -3.14 6.81
CA THR A 394 15.03 -2.49 7.87
C THR A 394 14.49 -1.11 8.24
N ALA A 395 14.11 -0.28 7.27
CA ALA A 395 13.56 1.05 7.55
C ALA A 395 12.22 0.98 8.30
N ALA A 396 11.37 0.00 8.01
CA ALA A 396 10.14 -0.24 8.75
C ALA A 396 10.43 -0.68 10.19
N GLU A 397 11.44 -1.48 10.42
CA GLU A 397 11.90 -1.82 11.76
C GLU A 397 12.28 -0.58 12.56
N PHE A 398 13.17 0.25 12.04
CA PHE A 398 13.55 1.51 12.68
C PHE A 398 12.37 2.48 12.86
N PHE A 399 11.29 2.31 12.13
CA PHE A 399 10.09 3.12 12.30
C PHE A 399 9.22 2.67 13.47
N PHE A 400 9.18 1.38 13.78
CA PHE A 400 8.31 0.80 14.81
C PHE A 400 9.02 0.30 16.06
N GLN A 401 10.29 -0.08 15.95
CA GLN A 401 11.08 -0.67 17.03
C GLN A 401 12.15 0.29 17.54
N VAL A 402 12.59 0.07 18.77
CA VAL A 402 13.68 0.86 19.36
C VAL A 402 15.01 0.38 18.78
N PRO A 403 15.89 1.29 18.31
CA PRO A 403 17.21 0.89 17.84
C PRO A 403 18.03 0.18 18.92
N GLY A 404 18.71 -0.90 18.52
CA GLY A 404 19.56 -1.67 19.45
C GLY A 404 20.00 -2.99 18.83
N THR A 405 20.59 -3.84 19.66
CA THR A 405 20.98 -5.20 19.28
C THR A 405 20.25 -6.20 20.16
N GLY A 406 19.45 -7.04 19.59
CA GLY A 406 18.69 -8.05 20.34
C GLY A 406 17.30 -8.27 19.76
N ILE A 407 16.54 -9.05 20.48
CA ILE A 407 15.21 -9.50 20.05
C ILE A 407 14.24 -8.32 20.03
N GLY A 408 13.58 -8.10 18.87
CA GLY A 408 12.59 -7.05 18.70
C GLY A 408 13.16 -5.65 18.77
N GLN A 409 14.45 -5.47 18.42
CA GLN A 409 15.12 -4.18 18.33
C GLN A 409 15.60 -3.94 16.91
N ALA A 410 15.42 -2.71 16.42
CA ALA A 410 15.81 -2.36 15.07
C ALA A 410 17.32 -2.27 14.91
N ASP A 411 17.86 -3.02 13.98
CA ASP A 411 19.27 -2.98 13.59
C ASP A 411 19.45 -3.10 12.06
N TYR A 412 20.57 -3.56 11.59
CA TYR A 412 20.87 -3.72 10.17
C TYR A 412 21.11 -5.19 9.78
N LEU A 413 20.61 -6.13 10.58
CA LEU A 413 20.51 -7.53 10.23
C LEU A 413 19.18 -7.76 9.49
N ILE A 414 19.06 -8.90 8.84
CA ILE A 414 17.81 -9.35 8.18
C ILE A 414 17.42 -10.69 8.79
N ALA A 415 16.17 -10.79 9.22
CA ALA A 415 15.52 -11.98 9.78
C ALA A 415 16.07 -12.44 11.14
N GLU A 416 16.81 -11.64 11.90
CA GLU A 416 17.47 -12.05 13.16
C GLU A 416 16.45 -12.39 14.26
N ASP A 417 15.25 -11.84 14.22
CA ASP A 417 14.17 -12.18 15.14
C ASP A 417 13.60 -13.60 14.93
N SER A 418 13.59 -14.08 13.70
CA SER A 418 13.11 -15.42 13.33
C SER A 418 14.22 -16.45 13.16
N VAL A 419 15.43 -16.03 12.78
CA VAL A 419 16.59 -16.89 12.50
C VAL A 419 17.68 -16.64 13.54
N ARG A 420 17.65 -17.43 14.61
CA ARG A 420 18.47 -17.17 15.81
C ARG A 420 19.58 -18.17 16.00
N SER A 421 20.79 -17.67 16.28
CA SER A 421 21.89 -18.52 16.70
C SER A 421 21.63 -19.18 18.05
N ARG A 422 21.91 -20.48 18.13
CA ARG A 422 21.84 -21.29 19.36
C ARG A 422 23.20 -21.58 19.97
N VAL A 423 24.27 -21.25 19.26
CA VAL A 423 25.65 -21.55 19.64
C VAL A 423 26.50 -20.30 19.88
N GLY A 424 25.86 -19.13 20.03
CA GLY A 424 26.55 -17.86 20.25
C GLY A 424 27.15 -17.25 18.98
N GLY A 425 26.72 -17.70 17.80
CA GLY A 425 27.07 -17.12 16.49
C GLY A 425 26.11 -15.99 16.07
N LEU A 426 26.16 -15.63 14.79
CA LEU A 426 25.30 -14.60 14.20
C LEU A 426 23.86 -15.09 14.02
N SER A 427 22.90 -14.28 14.44
CA SER A 427 21.49 -14.40 14.06
C SER A 427 21.25 -13.68 12.74
N GLY A 428 20.15 -14.03 12.04
CA GLY A 428 19.81 -13.45 10.76
C GLY A 428 20.42 -14.17 9.56
N ILE A 429 20.20 -13.63 8.37
CA ILE A 429 20.63 -14.21 7.09
C ILE A 429 21.50 -13.28 6.26
N ARG A 430 21.37 -11.95 6.44
CA ARG A 430 22.16 -10.91 5.76
C ARG A 430 22.44 -9.76 6.72
N SER A 431 23.38 -8.88 6.36
CA SER A 431 23.67 -7.63 7.08
C SER A 431 23.92 -6.48 6.12
N LEU A 432 23.20 -5.39 6.24
CA LEU A 432 23.46 -4.16 5.50
C LEU A 432 24.72 -3.46 6.04
N ALA A 433 24.99 -3.58 7.33
CA ALA A 433 26.15 -2.96 7.99
C ALA A 433 27.47 -3.68 7.70
N ALA A 434 27.44 -4.99 7.71
CA ALA A 434 28.64 -5.84 7.58
C ALA A 434 28.34 -7.09 6.72
N PRO A 435 28.11 -6.95 5.42
CA PRO A 435 27.74 -8.08 4.54
C PRO A 435 28.65 -9.29 4.68
N THR A 436 29.94 -9.07 4.80
CA THR A 436 30.95 -10.13 4.82
C THR A 436 30.90 -11.06 6.02
N VAL A 437 30.17 -10.74 7.07
CA VAL A 437 29.96 -11.66 8.19
C VAL A 437 29.09 -12.86 7.81
N PHE A 438 28.26 -12.70 6.75
CA PHE A 438 27.48 -13.76 6.13
C PHE A 438 28.13 -14.32 4.85
N GLY A 439 29.28 -13.77 4.45
CA GLY A 439 30.00 -14.19 3.23
C GLY A 439 29.62 -13.36 1.99
N ASP A 440 28.79 -12.35 2.14
CA ASP A 440 28.29 -11.54 1.03
C ASP A 440 29.24 -10.37 0.68
N PRO A 441 29.22 -9.87 -0.58
CA PRO A 441 30.08 -8.78 -1.00
C PRO A 441 29.61 -7.42 -0.47
N ASP A 442 30.56 -6.61 0.00
CA ASP A 442 30.35 -5.21 0.42
C ASP A 442 30.93 -4.21 -0.59
N HIS A 443 31.38 -4.70 -1.77
CA HIS A 443 31.99 -3.87 -2.80
C HIS A 443 31.84 -4.49 -4.19
N TYR A 444 31.62 -3.66 -5.20
CA TYR A 444 31.33 -4.09 -6.57
C TYR A 444 32.44 -4.93 -7.21
N SER A 445 33.72 -4.68 -6.88
CA SER A 445 34.85 -5.44 -7.45
C SER A 445 34.90 -6.89 -7.00
N ILE A 446 34.22 -7.24 -5.92
CA ILE A 446 34.17 -8.61 -5.37
C ILE A 446 32.77 -9.23 -5.46
N ARG A 447 31.91 -8.65 -6.32
CA ARG A 447 30.57 -9.17 -6.55
C ARG A 447 30.61 -10.59 -7.11
N PHE A 448 29.56 -11.33 -6.85
CA PHE A 448 29.34 -12.63 -7.47
C PHE A 448 29.05 -12.45 -8.97
N THR A 449 29.63 -13.31 -9.80
CA THR A 449 29.53 -13.26 -11.28
C THR A 449 29.12 -14.61 -11.89
N GLY A 450 28.72 -15.58 -11.06
CA GLY A 450 28.24 -16.89 -11.49
C GLY A 450 26.77 -16.85 -11.94
N PRO A 451 26.25 -17.96 -12.48
CA PRO A 451 24.86 -18.08 -12.90
C PRO A 451 23.91 -18.43 -11.77
N ASP A 452 24.41 -18.93 -10.65
CA ASP A 452 23.57 -19.32 -9.50
C ASP A 452 22.84 -18.12 -8.92
N ASP A 453 21.73 -18.35 -8.21
CA ASP A 453 20.94 -17.31 -7.59
C ASP A 453 20.50 -16.23 -8.61
N ASP A 454 20.03 -16.66 -9.80
CA ASP A 454 19.63 -15.80 -10.92
C ASP A 454 20.66 -14.72 -11.30
N GLY A 455 21.95 -15.06 -11.18
CA GLY A 455 23.08 -14.14 -11.36
C GLY A 455 23.48 -13.43 -10.07
N GLY A 456 23.20 -14.03 -8.92
CA GLY A 456 23.58 -13.55 -7.60
C GLY A 456 22.66 -12.44 -7.07
N VAL A 457 21.35 -12.55 -7.25
CA VAL A 457 20.42 -11.49 -6.85
C VAL A 457 20.42 -11.25 -5.34
N HIS A 458 20.37 -12.31 -4.53
CA HIS A 458 20.44 -12.18 -3.07
C HIS A 458 21.85 -11.87 -2.59
N ILE A 459 22.88 -12.45 -3.22
CA ILE A 459 24.28 -12.26 -2.86
C ILE A 459 24.72 -10.81 -3.13
N ASN A 460 24.45 -10.29 -4.31
CA ASN A 460 24.91 -8.96 -4.72
C ASN A 460 24.01 -7.81 -4.20
N SER A 461 22.81 -8.12 -3.69
CA SER A 461 21.91 -7.12 -3.07
C SER A 461 22.58 -6.38 -1.92
N THR A 462 23.52 -7.03 -1.26
CA THR A 462 24.23 -6.46 -0.12
C THR A 462 25.14 -5.30 -0.49
N ILE A 463 25.56 -5.15 -1.75
CA ILE A 463 26.38 -4.02 -2.21
C ILE A 463 25.58 -2.70 -2.17
N PRO A 464 24.40 -2.55 -2.83
CA PRO A 464 23.57 -1.37 -2.69
C PRO A 464 22.98 -1.22 -1.26
N SER A 465 22.69 -2.31 -0.55
CA SER A 465 22.25 -2.27 0.84
C SER A 465 23.33 -1.68 1.76
N HIS A 466 24.61 -2.01 1.53
CA HIS A 466 25.73 -1.42 2.27
C HIS A 466 25.92 0.07 1.91
N ALA A 467 25.69 0.48 0.67
CA ALA A 467 25.69 1.90 0.30
C ALA A 467 24.56 2.67 1.03
N TYR A 468 23.38 2.09 1.16
CA TYR A 468 22.28 2.64 1.95
C TYR A 468 22.69 2.81 3.44
N TYR A 469 23.24 1.77 4.07
CA TYR A 469 23.77 1.82 5.44
C TYR A 469 24.80 2.95 5.60
N LEU A 470 25.83 2.97 4.74
CA LEU A 470 26.88 4.00 4.79
C LEU A 470 26.33 5.41 4.59
N SER A 471 25.27 5.57 3.82
CA SER A 471 24.62 6.88 3.62
C SER A 471 23.98 7.41 4.90
N ILE A 472 23.53 6.53 5.79
CA ILE A 472 22.90 6.87 7.07
C ILE A 472 23.94 7.00 8.18
N GLU A 473 24.67 5.91 8.45
CA GLU A 473 25.54 5.80 9.62
C GLU A 473 26.95 6.33 9.34
N GLY A 474 27.35 6.39 8.08
CA GLY A 474 28.74 6.65 7.71
C GLY A 474 29.63 5.42 7.94
N GLY A 475 30.93 5.64 7.86
CA GLY A 475 31.90 4.59 8.10
C GLY A 475 32.86 4.39 6.93
N ARG A 476 33.75 3.41 7.08
CA ARG A 476 34.78 3.11 6.09
C ARG A 476 34.51 1.78 5.42
N ASN A 477 34.37 1.78 4.10
CA ASN A 477 34.33 0.52 3.35
C ASN A 477 35.73 -0.13 3.36
N ARG A 478 35.80 -1.41 3.66
CA ARG A 478 37.07 -2.14 3.84
C ARG A 478 37.86 -2.37 2.56
N VAL A 479 37.18 -2.46 1.40
CA VAL A 479 37.82 -2.75 0.11
C VAL A 479 38.38 -1.48 -0.51
N SER A 480 37.56 -0.44 -0.66
CA SER A 480 38.00 0.84 -1.24
C SER A 480 38.81 1.69 -0.26
N GLY A 481 38.64 1.48 1.04
CA GLY A 481 39.25 2.32 2.09
C GLY A 481 38.64 3.71 2.18
N ILE A 482 37.57 4.01 1.40
CA ILE A 482 36.88 5.31 1.42
C ILE A 482 36.04 5.41 2.69
N THR A 483 36.14 6.56 3.35
CA THR A 483 35.30 6.91 4.49
C THR A 483 34.13 7.76 4.01
N VAL A 484 32.91 7.36 4.37
CA VAL A 484 31.65 8.05 4.05
C VAL A 484 31.23 8.88 5.25
N GLN A 485 30.85 10.12 4.99
CA GLN A 485 30.18 10.95 5.99
C GLN A 485 28.68 10.70 5.91
N GLY A 486 28.15 9.86 6.81
CA GLY A 486 26.71 9.59 6.91
C GLY A 486 25.91 10.82 7.33
N VAL A 487 24.61 10.82 7.03
CA VAL A 487 23.71 11.89 7.51
C VAL A 487 23.43 11.81 9.02
N GLY A 488 23.72 10.67 9.64
CA GLY A 488 23.42 10.34 11.04
C GLY A 488 21.98 9.87 11.25
N VAL A 489 21.78 9.11 12.32
CA VAL A 489 20.49 8.46 12.65
C VAL A 489 19.31 9.43 12.72
N ALA A 490 19.52 10.66 13.18
CA ALA A 490 18.48 11.68 13.26
C ALA A 490 17.95 12.13 11.88
N ASN A 491 18.73 11.92 10.82
CA ASN A 491 18.39 12.31 9.46
C ASN A 491 18.15 11.10 8.54
N ARG A 492 18.07 9.89 9.08
CA ARG A 492 17.81 8.63 8.36
C ARG A 492 16.69 8.76 7.34
N GLU A 493 15.58 9.40 7.70
CA GLU A 493 14.43 9.63 6.84
C GLU A 493 14.79 10.28 5.48
N GLN A 494 15.84 11.11 5.43
CA GLN A 494 16.27 11.72 4.18
C GLN A 494 16.81 10.69 3.20
N ILE A 495 17.53 9.70 3.69
CA ILE A 495 18.06 8.59 2.88
C ILE A 495 16.93 7.65 2.48
N GLU A 496 16.07 7.24 3.42
CA GLU A 496 14.90 6.41 3.15
C GLU A 496 14.05 7.01 2.02
N LYS A 497 13.69 8.29 2.10
CA LYS A 497 12.90 8.98 1.07
C LYS A 497 13.62 9.14 -0.26
N SER A 498 14.93 9.31 -0.25
CA SER A 498 15.73 9.40 -1.48
C SER A 498 15.76 8.07 -2.22
N PHE A 499 16.02 6.97 -1.50
CA PHE A 499 16.01 5.62 -2.09
C PHE A 499 14.58 5.24 -2.51
N TYR A 500 13.58 5.46 -1.67
CA TYR A 500 12.20 5.20 -2.04
C TYR A 500 11.81 5.91 -3.34
N ARG A 501 12.08 7.23 -3.44
CA ARG A 501 11.79 8.00 -4.66
C ARG A 501 12.53 7.45 -5.88
N ALA A 502 13.79 7.10 -5.74
CA ALA A 502 14.59 6.54 -6.84
C ALA A 502 13.99 5.23 -7.32
N PHE A 503 13.74 4.28 -6.42
CA PHE A 503 13.30 2.92 -6.74
C PHE A 503 11.84 2.85 -7.21
N THR A 504 10.99 3.80 -6.82
CA THR A 504 9.57 3.77 -7.21
C THR A 504 9.23 4.69 -8.39
N PHE A 505 10.02 5.73 -8.67
CA PHE A 505 9.67 6.73 -9.68
C PHE A 505 10.75 6.95 -10.75
N LEU A 506 12.02 6.65 -10.48
CA LEU A 506 13.11 7.03 -11.39
C LEU A 506 13.77 5.84 -12.09
N LEU A 507 13.79 4.65 -11.47
CA LEU A 507 14.45 3.49 -12.05
C LEU A 507 13.61 2.85 -13.17
N PRO A 508 14.21 2.53 -14.32
CA PRO A 508 13.62 1.63 -15.31
C PRO A 508 13.76 0.18 -14.85
N ALA A 509 12.95 -0.73 -15.42
CA ALA A 509 12.95 -2.16 -15.07
C ALA A 509 14.30 -2.86 -15.29
N SER A 510 15.12 -2.37 -16.21
CA SER A 510 16.46 -2.90 -16.53
C SER A 510 17.61 -2.15 -15.84
N ALA A 511 17.31 -1.42 -14.75
CA ALA A 511 18.33 -0.64 -14.04
C ALA A 511 19.48 -1.53 -13.53
N ASN A 512 20.70 -1.04 -13.64
CA ASN A 512 21.88 -1.60 -13.01
C ASN A 512 22.33 -0.74 -11.80
N PHE A 513 23.38 -1.14 -11.11
CA PHE A 513 23.88 -0.41 -9.94
C PHE A 513 24.31 1.03 -10.26
N SER A 514 24.89 1.26 -11.44
CA SER A 514 25.25 2.62 -11.88
C SER A 514 24.01 3.49 -12.11
N THR A 515 22.94 2.92 -12.68
CA THR A 515 21.65 3.59 -12.82
C THR A 515 21.03 3.92 -11.46
N ALA A 516 21.07 2.97 -10.50
CA ALA A 516 20.56 3.17 -9.14
C ALA A 516 21.33 4.26 -8.40
N ARG A 517 22.67 4.29 -8.55
CA ARG A 517 23.51 5.38 -8.04
C ARG A 517 23.05 6.74 -8.57
N ALA A 518 22.93 6.87 -9.88
CA ALA A 518 22.51 8.14 -10.50
C ALA A 518 21.11 8.56 -10.03
N ALA A 519 20.15 7.63 -9.96
CA ALA A 519 18.79 7.88 -9.56
C ALA A 519 18.67 8.27 -8.08
N THR A 520 19.38 7.61 -7.17
CA THR A 520 19.34 7.92 -5.74
C THR A 520 19.98 9.27 -5.43
N ILE A 521 21.08 9.61 -6.10
CA ILE A 521 21.70 10.94 -6.01
C ILE A 521 20.74 12.01 -6.54
N GLN A 522 20.10 11.76 -7.68
CA GLN A 522 19.14 12.71 -8.26
C GLN A 522 17.92 12.89 -7.33
N ALA A 523 17.38 11.79 -6.78
CA ALA A 523 16.29 11.86 -5.83
C ALA A 523 16.63 12.71 -4.58
N ALA A 524 17.85 12.55 -4.05
CA ALA A 524 18.30 13.35 -2.92
C ALA A 524 18.43 14.84 -3.28
N ARG A 525 18.93 15.14 -4.49
CA ARG A 525 19.02 16.52 -4.99
C ARG A 525 17.65 17.16 -5.16
N ASP A 526 16.69 16.42 -5.70
CA ASP A 526 15.31 16.89 -5.90
C ASP A 526 14.62 17.20 -4.57
N LEU A 527 14.84 16.35 -3.57
CA LEU A 527 14.14 16.46 -2.27
C LEU A 527 14.80 17.47 -1.33
N TYR A 528 16.14 17.59 -1.35
CA TYR A 528 16.90 18.29 -0.31
C TYR A 528 17.89 19.33 -0.87
N GLY A 529 18.04 19.39 -2.18
CA GLY A 529 18.96 20.32 -2.85
C GLY A 529 20.28 19.66 -3.27
N ALA A 530 20.91 20.26 -4.29
CA ALA A 530 22.08 19.70 -4.98
C ALA A 530 23.29 19.46 -4.06
N ASN A 531 23.47 20.29 -3.05
CA ASN A 531 24.60 20.26 -2.11
C ASN A 531 24.19 19.76 -0.71
N SER A 532 23.03 19.11 -0.59
CA SER A 532 22.55 18.60 0.70
C SER A 532 23.45 17.51 1.25
N ALA A 533 23.42 17.34 2.58
CA ALA A 533 24.13 16.26 3.26
C ALA A 533 23.70 14.88 2.70
N ALA A 534 22.40 14.69 2.41
CA ALA A 534 21.88 13.47 1.82
C ALA A 534 22.49 13.18 0.44
N ALA A 535 22.49 14.16 -0.49
CA ALA A 535 23.06 13.99 -1.83
C ALA A 535 24.56 13.66 -1.78
N ASN A 536 25.29 14.36 -0.90
CA ASN A 536 26.73 14.15 -0.72
C ASN A 536 27.03 12.78 -0.11
N SER A 537 26.30 12.38 0.93
CA SER A 537 26.47 11.10 1.60
C SER A 537 26.17 9.93 0.67
N ILE A 538 25.05 9.96 -0.07
CA ILE A 538 24.70 8.94 -1.07
C ILE A 538 25.79 8.84 -2.15
N THR A 539 26.29 9.98 -2.64
CA THR A 539 27.37 9.99 -3.63
C THR A 539 28.63 9.32 -3.12
N GLN A 540 29.07 9.63 -1.89
CA GLN A 540 30.23 9.04 -1.24
C GLN A 540 30.01 7.54 -1.01
N ALA A 541 28.83 7.14 -0.54
CA ALA A 541 28.52 5.75 -0.23
C ALA A 541 28.58 4.84 -1.46
N TRP A 542 27.97 5.24 -2.57
CA TRP A 542 28.07 4.47 -3.82
C TRP A 542 29.50 4.40 -4.34
N THR A 543 30.27 5.48 -4.24
CA THR A 543 31.70 5.46 -4.60
C THR A 543 32.49 4.53 -3.66
N ALA A 544 32.18 4.52 -2.37
CA ALA A 544 32.83 3.66 -1.40
C ALA A 544 32.60 2.17 -1.66
N VAL A 545 31.39 1.78 -2.11
CA VAL A 545 31.10 0.39 -2.49
C VAL A 545 31.53 0.05 -3.93
N GLY A 546 32.27 0.96 -4.61
CA GLY A 546 32.87 0.72 -5.92
C GLY A 546 31.95 0.83 -7.12
N VAL A 547 30.80 1.50 -6.98
CA VAL A 547 29.89 1.82 -8.07
C VAL A 547 30.10 3.28 -8.47
N ASN A 548 30.54 3.53 -9.73
CA ASN A 548 30.90 4.87 -10.25
C ASN A 548 29.99 5.31 -11.39
#